data_928f5e1edda18e84bbc0ece859151994
#
_entry.id   928f5e1edda18e84bbc0ece859151994
#
_cell.length_a   1.000
_cell.length_b   1.000
_cell.length_c   1.000
_cell.angle_alpha   90.00
_cell.angle_beta   90.00
_cell.angle_gamma   90.00
#
_symmetry.space_group_name_H-M   'P 1'
#
loop_
_entity.id
_entity.type
_entity.pdbx_description
1 polymer ?
#
loop_
_entity_poly.entity_id
_entity_poly.type
_entity_poly.pdbx_seq_one_letter_code
_entity_poly.pdbx_strand_id
1 'polypeptide(L)'
;MKRTTTSISTQPLNKAVFLDRDGTINSDEGHYYIYKPEDFVFNPGVIEGLKRLQKAGYLLIVITNQGGIAKGIYTREDMFKVHEKMCAELEKHGVTLTKIYY
;
A
#
# COMPACT_ATOMS: atom_id res chain seq x y z
N MET A 1 9.66 21.05 15.29
CA MET A 1 9.09 21.56 15.25
C MET A 1 8.69 21.98 15.43
N LYS A 2 8.59 21.86 15.31
CA LYS A 2 8.03 22.44 15.35
C LYS A 2 7.40 22.76 15.47
N ARG A 3 7.20 22.97 15.54
CA ARG A 3 6.44 23.53 15.44
C ARG A 3 6.24 24.16 16.06
N THR A 4 6.31 24.54 16.26
CA THR A 4 5.84 25.27 16.62
C THR A 4 5.34 25.87 16.78
N THR A 5 5.44 26.32 16.87
CA THR A 5 4.63 26.82 16.74
C THR A 5 4.04 27.11 16.88
N THR A 6 4.48 27.69 16.98
CA THR A 6 3.54 27.84 16.96
C THR A 6 2.64 28.06 16.32
N SER A 7 2.86 28.08 15.47
CA SER A 7 1.63 28.35 14.84
C SER A 7 0.63 27.25 15.11
N ILE A 8 -0.51 27.60 15.52
CA ILE A 8 -1.53 26.60 15.80
C ILE A 8 -2.28 26.35 14.50
N SER A 9 -2.11 25.13 13.97
CA SER A 9 -2.90 24.71 12.84
C SER A 9 -4.29 24.35 13.32
N THR A 10 -5.30 24.80 12.59
CA THR A 10 -6.68 24.40 12.85
C THR A 10 -7.00 23.05 12.23
N GLN A 11 -6.07 22.51 11.45
CA GLN A 11 -6.26 21.23 10.82
C GLN A 11 -5.72 20.12 11.70
N PRO A 12 -6.38 18.94 11.71
CA PRO A 12 -5.87 17.83 12.48
C PRO A 12 -4.52 17.38 11.92
N LEU A 13 -3.67 16.86 12.79
CA LEU A 13 -2.41 16.29 12.37
C LEU A 13 -2.70 15.04 11.54
N ASN A 14 -1.94 14.88 10.48
CA ASN A 14 -2.05 13.69 9.64
C ASN A 14 -1.42 12.51 10.39
N LYS A 15 -2.12 11.40 10.36
CA LYS A 15 -1.63 10.13 10.87
C LYS A 15 -1.35 9.24 9.69
N ALA A 16 -0.29 8.45 9.78
CA ALA A 16 0.07 7.53 8.71
C ALA A 16 0.22 6.13 9.26
N VAL A 17 -0.19 5.16 8.46
CA VAL A 17 0.07 3.76 8.73
C VAL A 17 0.91 3.22 7.59
N PHE A 18 1.95 2.46 7.96
CA PHE A 18 2.87 1.86 7.00
C PHE A 18 2.55 0.38 6.91
N LEU A 19 2.36 -0.08 5.69
CA LEU A 19 1.85 -1.43 5.44
C LEU A 19 2.78 -2.16 4.47
N ASP A 20 3.15 -3.38 4.82
CA ASP A 20 3.80 -4.27 3.87
C ASP A 20 2.79 -4.69 2.83
N ARG A 21 3.26 -4.97 1.62
CA ARG A 21 2.39 -5.48 0.57
C ARG A 21 2.24 -6.99 0.69
N ASP A 22 3.29 -7.73 0.36
CA ASP A 22 3.20 -9.19 0.31
C ASP A 22 3.08 -9.80 1.69
N GLY A 23 2.07 -10.63 1.86
CA GLY A 23 1.76 -11.26 3.13
C GLY A 23 0.88 -10.42 4.05
N THR A 24 0.72 -9.11 3.76
CA THR A 24 -0.12 -8.21 4.54
C THR A 24 -1.33 -7.77 3.72
N ILE A 25 -1.09 -6.98 2.67
CA ILE A 25 -2.19 -6.52 1.82
C ILE A 25 -2.66 -7.65 0.93
N ASN A 26 -1.73 -8.37 0.34
CA ASN A 26 -2.04 -9.50 -0.53
C ASN A 26 -1.46 -10.79 0.01
N SER A 27 -2.11 -11.89 -0.37
CA SER A 27 -1.59 -13.22 -0.05
C SER A 27 -0.32 -13.48 -0.86
N ASP A 28 0.65 -14.11 -0.22
CA ASP A 28 1.83 -14.62 -0.90
C ASP A 28 1.85 -16.15 -0.92
N GLU A 29 0.74 -16.76 -0.57
CA GLU A 29 0.61 -18.21 -0.51
C GLU A 29 0.90 -18.84 -1.87
N GLY A 30 1.84 -19.79 -1.89
CA GLY A 30 2.19 -20.49 -3.11
C GLY A 30 3.14 -19.73 -4.02
N HIS A 31 3.56 -18.53 -3.64
CA HIS A 31 4.44 -17.70 -4.47
C HIS A 31 5.58 -17.12 -3.64
N TYR A 32 6.79 -17.27 -4.12
CA TYR A 32 7.93 -16.59 -3.52
C TYR A 32 7.92 -15.10 -3.90
N TYR A 33 7.54 -14.80 -5.14
CA TYR A 33 7.38 -13.44 -5.62
C TYR A 33 6.02 -13.28 -6.28
N ILE A 34 5.36 -12.15 -6.02
CA ILE A 34 4.12 -11.77 -6.70
C ILE A 34 4.45 -10.64 -7.66
N TYR A 35 4.59 -10.97 -8.94
CA TYR A 35 4.93 -9.98 -9.96
C TYR A 35 4.03 -10.04 -11.19
N LYS A 36 3.04 -10.93 -11.19
CA LYS A 36 2.04 -10.99 -12.23
C LYS A 36 0.72 -10.50 -11.65
N PRO A 37 0.02 -9.60 -12.34
CA PRO A 37 -1.26 -9.11 -11.80
C PRO A 37 -2.25 -10.22 -11.46
N GLU A 38 -2.27 -11.28 -12.25
CA GLU A 38 -3.20 -12.40 -12.02
C GLU A 38 -2.90 -13.16 -10.72
N ASP A 39 -1.69 -13.03 -10.19
CA ASP A 39 -1.30 -13.68 -8.94
C ASP A 39 -1.58 -12.81 -7.71
N PHE A 40 -1.98 -11.56 -7.93
CA PHE A 40 -2.22 -10.63 -6.85
C PHE A 40 -3.64 -10.83 -6.32
N VAL A 41 -3.76 -11.31 -5.09
CA VAL A 41 -5.03 -11.56 -4.42
C VAL A 41 -5.00 -10.88 -3.06
N PHE A 42 -5.98 -10.03 -2.79
CA PHE A 42 -6.07 -9.38 -1.49
C PHE A 42 -6.32 -10.40 -0.39
N ASN A 43 -5.67 -10.20 0.76
CA ASN A 43 -5.97 -11.00 1.93
C ASN A 43 -7.40 -10.70 2.42
N PRO A 44 -8.07 -11.71 3.00
CA PRO A 44 -9.42 -11.48 3.52
C PRO A 44 -9.46 -10.35 4.53
N GLY A 45 -10.44 -9.47 4.37
CA GLY A 45 -10.68 -8.39 5.32
C GLY A 45 -9.78 -7.17 5.17
N VAL A 46 -8.75 -7.22 4.31
CA VAL A 46 -7.80 -6.11 4.23
C VAL A 46 -8.44 -4.86 3.62
N ILE A 47 -9.28 -5.02 2.61
CA ILE A 47 -9.93 -3.86 1.99
C ILE A 47 -10.80 -3.14 3.02
N GLU A 48 -11.58 -3.89 3.80
CA GLU A 48 -12.40 -3.30 4.86
C GLU A 48 -11.54 -2.62 5.91
N GLY A 49 -10.44 -3.26 6.29
CA GLY A 49 -9.52 -2.66 7.26
C GLY A 49 -8.93 -1.36 6.78
N LEU A 50 -8.53 -1.30 5.51
CA LEU A 50 -7.98 -0.08 4.91
C LEU A 50 -9.04 1.01 4.84
N LYS A 51 -10.28 0.65 4.50
CA LYS A 51 -11.39 1.61 4.51
C LYS A 51 -11.56 2.24 5.89
N ARG A 52 -11.51 1.42 6.94
CA ARG A 52 -11.65 1.92 8.31
C ARG A 52 -10.51 2.83 8.71
N LEU A 53 -9.28 2.48 8.35
CA LEU A 53 -8.14 3.31 8.64
C LEU A 53 -8.23 4.65 7.92
N GLN A 54 -8.60 4.63 6.65
CA GLN A 54 -8.75 5.85 5.87
C GLN A 54 -9.86 6.74 6.46
N LYS A 55 -10.98 6.14 6.83
CA LYS A 55 -12.09 6.87 7.42
C LYS A 55 -11.70 7.48 8.77
N ALA A 56 -10.79 6.84 9.49
CA ALA A 56 -10.29 7.36 10.75
C ALA A 56 -9.23 8.44 10.57
N GLY A 57 -8.90 8.80 9.33
CA GLY A 57 -7.98 9.89 9.03
C GLY A 57 -6.55 9.47 8.77
N TYR A 58 -6.29 8.18 8.67
CA TYR A 58 -4.92 7.71 8.40
C TYR A 58 -4.57 7.82 6.93
N LEU A 59 -3.35 8.27 6.66
CA LEU A 59 -2.75 8.13 5.35
C LEU A 59 -2.26 6.70 5.21
N LEU A 60 -2.52 6.08 4.07
CA LEU A 60 -2.16 4.69 3.82
C LEU A 60 -0.90 4.66 2.97
N ILE A 61 0.19 4.17 3.55
CA ILE A 61 1.49 4.15 2.89
C ILE A 61 1.96 2.70 2.82
N VAL A 62 2.30 2.26 1.62
CA VAL A 62 2.81 0.91 1.40
C VAL A 62 4.32 0.96 1.31
N ILE A 63 4.99 0.06 2.02
CA ILE A 63 6.42 -0.15 1.91
C ILE A 63 6.60 -1.61 1.52
N THR A 64 7.20 -1.84 0.36
CA THR A 64 7.35 -3.21 -0.14
C THR A 64 8.77 -3.46 -0.58
N ASN A 65 9.32 -4.60 -0.14
CA ASN A 65 10.63 -5.04 -0.59
C ASN A 65 10.44 -5.87 -1.85
N GLN A 66 11.03 -5.38 -2.95
CA GLN A 66 10.92 -6.03 -4.24
C GLN A 66 12.29 -6.57 -4.68
N GLY A 67 12.84 -7.46 -3.85
CA GLY A 67 14.18 -8.00 -4.06
C GLY A 67 14.36 -8.76 -5.38
N GLY A 68 13.26 -9.28 -5.94
CA GLY A 68 13.32 -9.99 -7.21
C GLY A 68 13.74 -9.13 -8.38
N ILE A 69 13.52 -7.81 -8.29
CA ILE A 69 13.95 -6.88 -9.33
C ILE A 69 15.49 -6.87 -9.41
N ALA A 70 16.14 -6.70 -8.26
CA ALA A 70 17.59 -6.69 -8.23
C ALA A 70 18.19 -8.02 -8.66
N LYS A 71 17.47 -9.12 -8.44
CA LYS A 71 17.92 -10.46 -8.83
C LYS A 71 17.58 -10.79 -10.28
N GLY A 72 16.91 -9.90 -10.98
CA GLY A 72 16.57 -10.13 -12.40
C GLY A 72 15.43 -11.11 -12.61
N ILE A 73 14.63 -11.40 -11.57
CA ILE A 73 13.53 -12.37 -11.68
C ILE A 73 12.33 -11.73 -12.36
N TYR A 74 12.09 -10.44 -12.09
CA TYR A 74 11.05 -9.67 -12.76
C TYR A 74 11.50 -8.21 -12.82
N THR A 75 10.77 -7.41 -13.58
CA THR A 75 11.17 -6.02 -13.85
C THR A 75 10.36 -5.05 -12.99
N ARG A 76 10.83 -3.79 -12.98
CA ARG A 76 10.09 -2.72 -12.33
C ARG A 76 8.73 -2.52 -13.00
N GLU A 77 8.68 -2.69 -14.32
CA GLU A 77 7.42 -2.59 -15.06
C GLU A 77 6.43 -3.67 -14.61
N ASP A 78 6.92 -4.89 -14.35
CA ASP A 78 6.08 -5.96 -13.81
C ASP A 78 5.48 -5.53 -12.47
N MET A 79 6.31 -4.97 -11.60
CA MET A 79 5.86 -4.49 -10.30
C MET A 79 4.80 -3.40 -10.45
N PHE A 80 5.03 -2.46 -11.36
CA PHE A 80 4.07 -1.37 -11.58
C PHE A 80 2.71 -1.89 -12.04
N LYS A 81 2.69 -2.93 -12.86
CA LYS A 81 1.43 -3.54 -13.30
C LYS A 81 0.67 -4.14 -12.13
N VAL A 82 1.37 -4.77 -11.19
CA VAL A 82 0.74 -5.31 -9.98
C VAL A 82 0.19 -4.17 -9.14
N HIS A 83 0.97 -3.10 -8.96
CA HIS A 83 0.52 -1.94 -8.18
C HIS A 83 -0.66 -1.24 -8.83
N GLU A 84 -0.69 -1.19 -10.16
CA GLU A 84 -1.80 -0.60 -10.89
C GLU A 84 -3.10 -1.37 -10.61
N LYS A 85 -3.01 -2.70 -10.65
CA LYS A 85 -4.17 -3.53 -10.32
C LYS A 85 -4.62 -3.33 -8.87
N MET A 86 -3.65 -3.31 -7.94
CA MET A 86 -3.94 -3.10 -6.53
C MET A 86 -4.68 -1.78 -6.31
N CYS A 87 -4.14 -0.71 -6.87
CA CYS A 87 -4.74 0.62 -6.69
C CYS A 87 -6.10 0.72 -7.35
N ALA A 88 -6.27 0.13 -8.54
CA ALA A 88 -7.55 0.16 -9.25
C ALA A 88 -8.63 -0.59 -8.45
N GLU A 89 -8.28 -1.75 -7.88
CA GLU A 89 -9.23 -2.48 -7.05
C GLU A 89 -9.59 -1.71 -5.78
N LEU A 90 -8.59 -1.14 -5.11
CA LEU A 90 -8.84 -0.36 -3.90
C LEU A 90 -9.72 0.85 -4.20
N GLU A 91 -9.50 1.49 -5.34
CA GLU A 91 -10.27 2.67 -5.74
C GLU A 91 -11.75 2.34 -5.94
N LYS A 92 -12.06 1.14 -6.42
CA LYS A 92 -13.44 0.68 -6.55
C LYS A 92 -14.15 0.63 -5.20
N HIS A 93 -13.39 0.47 -4.14
CA HIS A 93 -13.92 0.42 -2.77
C HIS A 93 -13.73 1.74 -2.02
N GLY A 94 -13.34 2.80 -2.73
CA GLY A 94 -13.16 4.11 -2.12
C GLY A 94 -11.88 4.26 -1.32
N VAL A 95 -10.91 3.38 -1.53
CA VAL A 95 -9.63 3.40 -0.79
C VAL A 95 -8.55 3.96 -1.69
N THR A 96 -7.80 4.95 -1.19
CA THR A 96 -6.70 5.58 -1.92
C THR A 96 -5.40 5.41 -1.13
N LEU A 97 -4.41 4.82 -1.77
CA LEU A 97 -3.07 4.75 -1.18
C LEU A 97 -2.36 6.08 -1.40
N THR A 98 -1.77 6.60 -0.34
CA THR A 98 -1.08 7.89 -0.40
C THR A 98 0.26 7.75 -1.12
N LYS A 99 0.99 6.68 -0.84
CA LYS A 99 2.32 6.49 -1.41
C LYS A 99 2.69 5.01 -1.36
N ILE A 100 3.46 4.57 -2.34
CA ILE A 100 4.05 3.23 -2.35
C ILE A 100 5.56 3.39 -2.48
N TYR A 101 6.28 2.89 -1.48
CA TYR A 101 7.75 2.86 -1.49
C TYR A 101 8.21 1.45 -1.81
N TYR A 102 9.22 1.34 -2.64
CA TYR A 102 9.79 0.04 -3.02
C TYR A 102 11.30 0.09 -3.10
#